data_aa7de6d8de017330a1c4f7795fffd583
#
_entry.id   aa7de6d8de017330a1c4f7795fffd583
#
_cell.length_a   1.000
_cell.length_b   1.000
_cell.length_c   1.000
_cell.angle_alpha   90.00
_cell.angle_beta   90.00
_cell.angle_gamma   90.00
#
_symmetry.space_group_name_H-M   'P 1'
#
loop_
_entity.id
_entity.type
_entity.pdbx_description
1 polymer ?
#
loop_
_entity_poly.entity_id
_entity_poly.type
_entity_poly.pdbx_seq_one_letter_code
_entity_poly.pdbx_strand_id
1 'polypeptide(L)'
;MKTKVAAIYGKRDVRLREFELPEITDNELLVSVISDSVCLSTWKAALLGSEHKRVPDDLENHPVITGHECAGVIVEVGKNLTDKYKKGQRFVLQPAMGLPSGYSAGYSYEYFGGNATYMIIPEIAINLGCVLPYHGSYFAAASLAEPMCCIIGAYHANYHTTQYVYEHRMGVKPGGNIALLACAGPMGIGAIDYAINGGIQPSRVVVVDIDEKRLAQVQKLLPVELAASKGIELVYVNTKGMSDPVQMLRSLTGDAGFDDIFVYAAVPAVVEMADELLAEDGCLNFFAGPTDKNFKVPFNFYNVHYNSTHVVGTSGGSTDDMKEAIALSATGQLQPSFMVTHIGGLDAVPETVLNLPDIPGGKKLIYNGVTMPLTAIADFAEKGKTDPLFKELARLVEETHGIWNEQAEKYLLAQFGVDIGEAVQ
;
A
#
# COMPACT_ATOMS: atom_id res chain seq x y z
N MET A 1 24.41 0.33 -18.22
CA MET A 1 24.10 -0.59 -17.08
C MET A 1 23.05 -1.60 -17.54
N LYS A 2 23.36 -2.90 -17.45
CA LYS A 2 22.37 -3.95 -17.78
C LYS A 2 21.32 -4.04 -16.69
N THR A 3 20.04 -4.07 -17.07
CA THR A 3 18.92 -4.24 -16.16
C THR A 3 18.04 -5.42 -16.57
N LYS A 4 17.40 -6.07 -15.59
CA LYS A 4 16.34 -7.04 -15.76
C LYS A 4 15.07 -6.45 -15.19
N VAL A 5 13.97 -6.53 -15.93
CA VAL A 5 12.70 -5.90 -15.56
C VAL A 5 11.52 -6.81 -15.84
N ALA A 6 10.40 -6.57 -15.15
CA ALA A 6 9.09 -7.08 -15.54
C ALA A 6 8.29 -5.93 -16.17
N ALA A 7 7.89 -6.08 -17.44
CA ALA A 7 7.26 -5.01 -18.21
C ALA A 7 5.95 -5.47 -18.88
N ILE A 8 5.01 -4.53 -19.05
CA ILE A 8 3.74 -4.72 -19.77
C ILE A 8 3.99 -4.46 -21.26
N TYR A 9 3.66 -5.46 -22.08
CA TYR A 9 3.75 -5.42 -23.56
C TYR A 9 2.36 -5.28 -24.21
N GLY A 10 1.31 -5.46 -23.45
CA GLY A 10 -0.06 -5.43 -23.93
C GLY A 10 -1.04 -5.94 -22.87
N LYS A 11 -2.29 -6.12 -23.27
CA LYS A 11 -3.31 -6.70 -22.39
C LYS A 11 -2.93 -8.11 -21.95
N ARG A 12 -2.88 -8.35 -20.64
CA ARG A 12 -2.51 -9.63 -20.03
C ARG A 12 -1.14 -10.16 -20.49
N ASP A 13 -0.26 -9.26 -20.87
CA ASP A 13 1.06 -9.60 -21.37
C ASP A 13 2.13 -8.88 -20.55
N VAL A 14 2.62 -9.57 -19.53
CA VAL A 14 3.73 -9.13 -18.66
C VAL A 14 4.89 -10.09 -18.86
N ARG A 15 6.06 -9.55 -19.24
CA ARG A 15 7.25 -10.37 -19.56
C ARG A 15 8.45 -9.89 -18.78
N LEU A 16 9.36 -10.83 -18.52
CA LEU A 16 10.74 -10.49 -18.13
C LEU A 16 11.51 -10.05 -19.37
N ARG A 17 12.31 -9.00 -19.21
CA ARG A 17 13.18 -8.45 -20.24
C ARG A 17 14.52 -8.07 -19.62
N GLU A 18 15.60 -8.27 -20.37
CA GLU A 18 16.94 -7.77 -20.04
C GLU A 18 17.42 -6.86 -21.19
N PHE A 19 17.97 -5.70 -20.83
CA PHE A 19 18.52 -4.76 -21.78
C PHE A 19 19.53 -3.81 -21.12
N GLU A 20 20.26 -3.06 -21.90
CA GLU A 20 21.13 -1.98 -21.41
C GLU A 20 20.30 -0.71 -21.26
N LEU A 21 20.29 -0.13 -20.04
CA LEU A 21 19.74 1.20 -19.82
C LEU A 21 20.57 2.25 -20.56
N PRO A 22 19.95 3.31 -21.09
CA PRO A 22 20.69 4.46 -21.60
C PRO A 22 21.54 5.10 -20.50
N GLU A 23 22.51 5.91 -20.88
CA GLU A 23 23.23 6.77 -19.94
C GLU A 23 22.27 7.82 -19.37
N ILE A 24 22.40 8.10 -18.08
CA ILE A 24 21.58 9.14 -17.43
C ILE A 24 22.01 10.52 -17.90
N THR A 25 21.05 11.43 -17.95
CA THR A 25 21.31 12.85 -18.17
C THR A 25 21.86 13.52 -16.91
N ASP A 26 22.29 14.77 -17.01
CA ASP A 26 22.76 15.55 -15.86
C ASP A 26 21.68 15.82 -14.81
N ASN A 27 20.40 15.56 -15.11
CA ASN A 27 19.22 15.78 -14.25
C ASN A 27 18.49 14.49 -13.84
N GLU A 28 19.11 13.33 -13.96
CA GLU A 28 18.51 12.04 -13.66
C GLU A 28 19.31 11.26 -12.60
N LEU A 29 18.69 10.21 -12.06
CA LEU A 29 19.33 9.28 -11.13
C LEU A 29 19.28 7.86 -11.72
N LEU A 30 20.39 7.13 -11.67
CA LEU A 30 20.41 5.69 -11.84
C LEU A 30 20.32 5.06 -10.45
N VAL A 31 19.37 4.15 -10.28
CA VAL A 31 19.14 3.51 -8.98
C VAL A 31 19.05 1.98 -9.10
N SER A 32 19.48 1.27 -8.06
CA SER A 32 19.20 -0.13 -7.83
C SER A 32 17.91 -0.23 -7.03
N VAL A 33 16.94 -1.00 -7.51
CA VAL A 33 15.69 -1.24 -6.77
C VAL A 33 15.85 -2.51 -5.95
N ILE A 34 15.77 -2.38 -4.63
CA ILE A 34 15.95 -3.51 -3.71
C ILE A 34 14.64 -4.27 -3.53
N SER A 35 13.57 -3.55 -3.23
CA SER A 35 12.25 -4.15 -3.00
C SER A 35 11.13 -3.37 -3.71
N ASP A 36 10.08 -4.10 -4.07
CA ASP A 36 8.79 -3.57 -4.56
C ASP A 36 7.68 -4.45 -4.01
N SER A 37 6.50 -3.91 -3.74
CA SER A 37 5.37 -4.75 -3.39
C SER A 37 4.30 -4.75 -4.48
N VAL A 38 3.76 -5.94 -4.79
CA VAL A 38 2.80 -6.08 -5.88
C VAL A 38 1.43 -5.57 -5.46
N CYS A 39 0.91 -4.60 -6.21
CA CYS A 39 -0.37 -3.95 -5.97
C CYS A 39 -1.45 -4.46 -6.94
N LEU A 40 -2.70 -4.49 -6.47
CA LEU A 40 -3.85 -4.81 -7.33
C LEU A 40 -4.01 -3.81 -8.48
N SER A 41 -3.55 -2.57 -8.33
CA SER A 41 -3.54 -1.57 -9.39
C SER A 41 -2.57 -1.92 -10.53
N THR A 42 -1.45 -2.59 -10.24
CA THR A 42 -0.54 -3.16 -11.26
C THR A 42 -1.23 -4.27 -12.05
N TRP A 43 -1.97 -5.17 -11.36
CA TRP A 43 -2.79 -6.17 -12.05
C TRP A 43 -3.83 -5.53 -12.97
N LYS A 44 -4.51 -4.46 -12.53
CA LYS A 44 -5.48 -3.73 -13.38
C LYS A 44 -4.81 -3.13 -14.62
N ALA A 45 -3.62 -2.57 -14.48
CA ALA A 45 -2.84 -2.04 -15.61
C ALA A 45 -2.44 -3.16 -16.58
N ALA A 46 -1.96 -4.29 -16.09
CA ALA A 46 -1.64 -5.46 -16.90
C ALA A 46 -2.88 -6.08 -17.58
N LEU A 47 -4.02 -6.10 -16.90
CA LEU A 47 -5.30 -6.59 -17.45
C LEU A 47 -5.78 -5.75 -18.63
N LEU A 48 -5.68 -4.42 -18.52
CA LEU A 48 -6.22 -3.47 -19.49
C LEU A 48 -5.21 -3.05 -20.58
N GLY A 49 -3.90 -3.18 -20.31
CA GLY A 49 -2.88 -2.64 -21.21
C GLY A 49 -3.13 -1.16 -21.49
N SER A 50 -3.04 -0.72 -22.76
CA SER A 50 -3.26 0.67 -23.18
C SER A 50 -4.68 1.22 -22.94
N GLU A 51 -5.67 0.39 -22.61
CA GLU A 51 -6.98 0.88 -22.15
C GLU A 51 -6.95 1.43 -20.71
N HIS A 52 -5.88 1.14 -19.96
CA HIS A 52 -5.70 1.72 -18.64
C HIS A 52 -5.22 3.17 -18.74
N LYS A 53 -5.87 4.09 -18.00
CA LYS A 53 -5.65 5.55 -18.08
C LYS A 53 -4.21 6.04 -17.88
N ARG A 54 -3.33 5.22 -17.28
CA ARG A 54 -1.92 5.55 -17.02
C ARG A 54 -0.96 4.88 -17.96
N VAL A 55 -1.41 3.94 -18.77
CA VAL A 55 -0.56 3.14 -19.66
C VAL A 55 -0.56 3.75 -21.06
N PRO A 56 0.61 3.99 -21.67
CA PRO A 56 0.70 4.50 -23.05
C PRO A 56 0.16 3.53 -24.09
N ASP A 57 -0.11 4.04 -25.30
CA ASP A 57 -0.70 3.26 -26.39
C ASP A 57 0.29 2.33 -27.09
N ASP A 58 1.56 2.71 -27.20
CA ASP A 58 2.59 1.97 -27.97
C ASP A 58 3.41 1.02 -27.09
N LEU A 59 2.75 0.03 -26.49
CA LEU A 59 3.41 -0.95 -25.61
C LEU A 59 4.28 -1.96 -26.36
N GLU A 60 4.02 -2.21 -27.63
CA GLU A 60 4.78 -3.16 -28.44
C GLU A 60 6.22 -2.69 -28.65
N ASN A 61 6.42 -1.40 -28.94
CA ASN A 61 7.72 -0.80 -29.14
C ASN A 61 8.32 -0.21 -27.85
N HIS A 62 7.46 0.29 -26.96
CA HIS A 62 7.83 0.96 -25.71
C HIS A 62 7.13 0.32 -24.51
N PRO A 63 7.48 -0.95 -24.16
CA PRO A 63 6.90 -1.62 -23.01
C PRO A 63 7.24 -0.88 -21.71
N VAL A 64 6.29 -0.80 -20.79
CA VAL A 64 6.46 -0.06 -19.54
C VAL A 64 6.80 -0.99 -18.38
N ILE A 65 7.79 -0.60 -17.57
CA ILE A 65 8.17 -1.34 -16.36
C ILE A 65 7.03 -1.27 -15.34
N THR A 66 6.70 -2.41 -14.72
CA THR A 66 5.72 -2.50 -13.65
C THR A 66 6.33 -2.13 -12.29
N GLY A 67 5.49 -2.06 -11.25
CA GLY A 67 5.92 -1.82 -9.86
C GLY A 67 6.03 -0.33 -9.52
N HIS A 68 5.38 0.04 -8.42
CA HIS A 68 5.32 1.45 -7.99
C HIS A 68 5.41 1.61 -6.46
N GLU A 69 5.48 0.52 -5.73
CA GLU A 69 5.64 0.51 -4.28
C GLU A 69 7.10 0.14 -3.95
N CYS A 70 8.07 0.97 -4.35
CA CYS A 70 9.47 0.55 -4.37
C CYS A 70 10.41 1.41 -3.53
N ALA A 71 11.50 0.76 -3.12
CA ALA A 71 12.62 1.37 -2.43
C ALA A 71 13.96 0.79 -2.93
N GLY A 72 15.01 1.55 -2.80
CA GLY A 72 16.31 1.12 -3.31
C GLY A 72 17.48 2.01 -2.92
N VAL A 73 18.54 1.95 -3.72
CA VAL A 73 19.82 2.64 -3.50
C VAL A 73 20.23 3.41 -4.74
N ILE A 74 20.69 4.65 -4.58
CA ILE A 74 21.20 5.48 -5.67
C ILE A 74 22.58 4.97 -6.10
N VAL A 75 22.71 4.63 -7.38
CA VAL A 75 23.94 4.08 -7.98
C VAL A 75 24.77 5.17 -8.65
N GLU A 76 24.07 6.09 -9.37
CA GLU A 76 24.72 7.21 -10.05
C GLU A 76 23.83 8.45 -9.98
N VAL A 77 24.45 9.61 -9.87
CA VAL A 77 23.80 10.91 -9.71
C VAL A 77 24.17 11.80 -10.87
N GLY A 78 23.18 12.35 -11.56
CA GLY A 78 23.38 13.36 -12.60
C GLY A 78 24.08 14.60 -12.04
N LYS A 79 24.91 15.25 -12.86
CA LYS A 79 25.83 16.32 -12.42
C LYS A 79 25.13 17.48 -11.69
N ASN A 80 23.93 17.81 -12.11
CA ASN A 80 23.14 18.92 -11.54
C ASN A 80 22.43 18.55 -10.23
N LEU A 81 22.56 17.29 -9.76
CA LEU A 81 21.84 16.77 -8.60
C LEU A 81 22.77 16.41 -7.42
N THR A 82 24.09 16.60 -7.57
CA THR A 82 25.13 16.18 -6.60
C THR A 82 25.05 16.92 -5.27
N ASP A 83 24.43 18.10 -5.22
CA ASP A 83 24.20 18.84 -3.99
C ASP A 83 23.01 18.26 -3.19
N LYS A 84 22.11 17.52 -3.85
CA LYS A 84 20.85 17.01 -3.27
C LYS A 84 20.92 15.50 -3.00
N TYR A 85 21.59 14.74 -3.84
CA TYR A 85 21.66 13.29 -3.76
C TYR A 85 23.09 12.79 -3.78
N LYS A 86 23.31 11.59 -3.19
CA LYS A 86 24.62 10.95 -3.15
C LYS A 86 24.52 9.49 -3.57
N LYS A 87 25.56 9.00 -4.26
CA LYS A 87 25.73 7.56 -4.52
C LYS A 87 25.74 6.80 -3.18
N GLY A 88 25.06 5.65 -3.16
CA GLY A 88 24.89 4.82 -1.95
C GLY A 88 23.72 5.25 -1.06
N GLN A 89 23.11 6.42 -1.28
CA GLN A 89 21.96 6.88 -0.52
C GLN A 89 20.74 6.00 -0.80
N ARG A 90 20.04 5.58 0.26
CA ARG A 90 18.79 4.86 0.18
C ARG A 90 17.62 5.80 -0.09
N PHE A 91 16.64 5.32 -0.80
CA PHE A 91 15.45 6.11 -1.15
C PHE A 91 14.17 5.28 -1.08
N VAL A 92 13.06 5.98 -0.94
CA VAL A 92 11.69 5.51 -1.18
C VAL A 92 11.11 6.35 -2.31
N LEU A 93 10.34 5.72 -3.19
CA LEU A 93 9.71 6.40 -4.31
C LEU A 93 8.24 6.74 -4.00
N GLN A 94 7.87 8.04 -4.14
CA GLN A 94 6.48 8.46 -4.25
C GLN A 94 6.05 8.36 -5.71
N PRO A 95 5.21 7.38 -6.10
CA PRO A 95 4.84 7.20 -7.49
C PRO A 95 3.77 8.18 -7.98
N ALA A 96 3.01 8.79 -7.07
CA ALA A 96 1.93 9.71 -7.39
C ALA A 96 2.50 11.08 -7.79
N MET A 97 2.71 11.27 -9.10
CA MET A 97 3.34 12.47 -9.66
C MET A 97 2.37 13.64 -9.87
N GLY A 98 1.05 13.43 -9.79
CA GLY A 98 0.04 14.47 -9.96
C GLY A 98 0.00 15.12 -11.35
N LEU A 99 0.54 14.47 -12.38
CA LEU A 99 0.61 15.00 -13.72
C LEU A 99 -0.77 15.05 -14.41
N PRO A 100 -1.06 16.06 -15.25
CA PRO A 100 -2.29 16.12 -16.04
C PRO A 100 -2.51 14.89 -16.93
N SER A 101 -1.42 14.27 -17.41
CA SER A 101 -1.46 13.02 -18.18
C SER A 101 -1.92 11.82 -17.37
N GLY A 102 -1.85 11.90 -16.02
CA GLY A 102 -2.01 10.78 -15.11
C GLY A 102 -0.81 9.82 -15.07
N TYR A 103 0.26 10.10 -15.79
CA TYR A 103 1.45 9.25 -15.88
C TYR A 103 2.16 9.14 -14.52
N SER A 104 2.65 7.95 -14.22
CA SER A 104 3.35 7.67 -12.97
C SER A 104 4.31 6.47 -13.10
N ALA A 105 5.24 6.37 -12.16
CA ALA A 105 6.16 5.23 -12.07
C ALA A 105 5.41 3.89 -12.04
N GLY A 106 5.95 2.89 -12.70
CA GLY A 106 5.38 1.54 -12.72
C GLY A 106 4.15 1.34 -13.60
N TYR A 107 3.80 2.38 -14.42
CA TYR A 107 2.66 2.34 -15.33
C TYR A 107 2.96 2.92 -16.70
N SER A 108 3.84 3.94 -16.78
CA SER A 108 3.87 4.83 -17.93
C SER A 108 5.22 4.96 -18.61
N TYR A 109 6.27 4.44 -18.00
CA TYR A 109 7.64 4.70 -18.44
C TYR A 109 8.40 3.41 -18.78
N GLU A 110 9.23 3.48 -19.82
CA GLU A 110 10.05 2.37 -20.27
C GLU A 110 11.22 2.06 -19.33
N TYR A 111 11.73 3.07 -18.61
CA TYR A 111 12.91 2.95 -17.74
C TYR A 111 12.62 3.29 -16.27
N PHE A 112 11.36 3.54 -15.90
CA PHE A 112 10.99 4.00 -14.57
C PHE A 112 9.83 3.19 -13.99
N GLY A 113 10.17 2.20 -13.15
CA GLY A 113 9.24 1.32 -12.44
C GLY A 113 9.96 0.36 -11.51
N GLY A 114 9.30 -0.02 -10.43
CA GLY A 114 9.88 -0.71 -9.28
C GLY A 114 10.24 -2.19 -9.51
N ASN A 115 9.62 -2.86 -10.49
CA ASN A 115 9.99 -4.24 -10.81
C ASN A 115 11.14 -4.30 -11.81
N ALA A 116 12.28 -3.81 -11.37
CA ALA A 116 13.53 -3.73 -12.12
C ALA A 116 14.72 -3.92 -11.20
N THR A 117 15.81 -4.53 -11.67
CA THR A 117 17.07 -4.54 -10.92
C THR A 117 17.70 -3.15 -10.85
N TYR A 118 17.61 -2.39 -11.96
CA TYR A 118 18.00 -0.99 -12.06
C TYR A 118 16.95 -0.22 -12.84
N MET A 119 16.71 1.02 -12.44
CA MET A 119 15.84 1.96 -13.18
C MET A 119 16.45 3.35 -13.23
N ILE A 120 15.97 4.18 -14.15
CA ILE A 120 16.32 5.60 -14.23
C ILE A 120 15.15 6.39 -13.66
N ILE A 121 15.42 7.21 -12.64
CA ILE A 121 14.43 8.17 -12.15
C ILE A 121 14.56 9.45 -12.97
N PRO A 122 13.51 9.82 -13.74
CA PRO A 122 13.56 10.96 -14.63
C PRO A 122 13.49 12.29 -13.89
N GLU A 123 14.03 13.34 -14.53
CA GLU A 123 14.04 14.72 -14.01
C GLU A 123 12.66 15.17 -13.49
N ILE A 124 11.58 14.83 -14.19
CA ILE A 124 10.23 15.23 -13.80
C ILE A 124 9.85 14.68 -12.42
N ALA A 125 10.19 13.41 -12.11
CA ALA A 125 9.90 12.82 -10.80
C ALA A 125 10.75 13.45 -9.69
N ILE A 126 12.01 13.80 -9.99
CA ILE A 126 12.93 14.48 -9.09
C ILE A 126 12.43 15.88 -8.76
N ASN A 127 12.01 16.64 -9.76
CA ASN A 127 11.49 18.01 -9.62
C ASN A 127 10.17 18.06 -8.83
N LEU A 128 9.36 16.99 -8.91
CA LEU A 128 8.14 16.83 -8.12
C LEU A 128 8.40 16.34 -6.68
N GLY A 129 9.66 16.09 -6.30
CA GLY A 129 10.02 15.63 -4.96
C GLY A 129 9.64 14.19 -4.68
N CYS A 130 9.52 13.35 -5.72
CA CYS A 130 9.09 11.96 -5.59
C CYS A 130 10.17 11.03 -5.00
N VAL A 131 11.43 11.48 -4.90
CA VAL A 131 12.54 10.71 -4.34
C VAL A 131 12.79 11.14 -2.90
N LEU A 132 12.36 10.31 -1.96
CA LEU A 132 12.46 10.59 -0.52
C LEU A 132 13.68 9.87 0.07
N PRO A 133 14.49 10.52 0.93
CA PRO A 133 15.57 9.84 1.62
C PRO A 133 15.02 8.79 2.59
N TYR A 134 15.72 7.65 2.66
CA TYR A 134 15.40 6.58 3.61
C TYR A 134 16.62 6.26 4.46
N HIS A 135 16.49 6.42 5.78
CA HIS A 135 17.58 6.23 6.73
C HIS A 135 17.58 4.84 7.38
N GLY A 136 16.51 4.07 7.20
CA GLY A 136 16.40 2.72 7.72
C GLY A 136 17.18 1.69 6.88
N SER A 137 17.23 0.47 7.39
CA SER A 137 17.85 -0.68 6.72
C SER A 137 16.86 -1.77 6.33
N TYR A 138 15.59 -1.58 6.60
CA TYR A 138 14.51 -2.53 6.34
C TYR A 138 13.71 -2.12 5.10
N PHE A 139 14.08 -2.67 3.93
CA PHE A 139 13.50 -2.28 2.64
C PHE A 139 12.05 -2.71 2.45
N ALA A 140 11.59 -3.76 3.15
CA ALA A 140 10.18 -4.08 3.19
C ALA A 140 9.34 -2.92 3.74
N ALA A 141 9.74 -2.34 4.87
CA ALA A 141 9.04 -1.17 5.42
C ALA A 141 9.15 0.05 4.49
N ALA A 142 10.30 0.20 3.82
CA ALA A 142 10.52 1.28 2.87
C ALA A 142 9.57 1.19 1.65
N SER A 143 9.45 0.05 1.00
CA SER A 143 8.54 -0.13 -0.14
C SER A 143 7.07 -0.10 0.29
N LEU A 144 6.75 -0.62 1.47
CA LEU A 144 5.40 -0.57 2.03
C LEU A 144 4.99 0.83 2.54
N ALA A 145 5.90 1.82 2.52
CA ALA A 145 5.54 3.20 2.81
C ALA A 145 4.54 3.76 1.78
N GLU A 146 4.54 3.26 0.53
CA GLU A 146 3.56 3.68 -0.48
C GLU A 146 2.13 3.26 -0.11
N PRO A 147 1.80 1.98 0.16
CA PRO A 147 0.45 1.63 0.59
C PRO A 147 0.07 2.28 1.92
N MET A 148 1.00 2.47 2.86
CA MET A 148 0.73 3.21 4.09
C MET A 148 0.44 4.69 3.82
N CYS A 149 1.15 5.32 2.88
CA CYS A 149 0.88 6.67 2.41
C CYS A 149 -0.56 6.82 1.86
N CYS A 150 -1.03 5.84 1.08
CA CYS A 150 -2.42 5.83 0.61
C CYS A 150 -3.43 5.78 1.75
N ILE A 151 -3.15 4.98 2.78
CA ILE A 151 -3.99 4.86 3.98
C ILE A 151 -3.99 6.18 4.76
N ILE A 152 -2.83 6.72 5.09
CA ILE A 152 -2.67 7.98 5.83
C ILE A 152 -3.38 9.12 5.10
N GLY A 153 -3.16 9.23 3.79
CA GLY A 153 -3.83 10.23 2.96
C GLY A 153 -5.35 10.10 2.97
N ALA A 154 -5.90 8.89 3.08
CA ALA A 154 -7.34 8.69 3.22
C ALA A 154 -7.87 9.23 4.56
N TYR A 155 -7.14 8.98 5.66
CA TYR A 155 -7.49 9.53 6.97
C TYR A 155 -7.39 11.05 7.01
N HIS A 156 -6.39 11.64 6.36
CA HIS A 156 -6.24 13.09 6.26
C HIS A 156 -7.27 13.75 5.35
N ALA A 157 -7.77 13.03 4.33
CA ALA A 157 -8.73 13.55 3.36
C ALA A 157 -10.17 13.61 3.89
N ASN A 158 -10.50 12.86 4.94
CA ASN A 158 -11.77 13.03 5.63
C ASN A 158 -11.87 14.45 6.16
N TYR A 159 -13.09 14.95 6.35
CA TYR A 159 -13.31 16.26 6.92
C TYR A 159 -14.62 16.33 7.68
N HIS A 160 -14.67 17.25 8.62
CA HIS A 160 -15.84 17.57 9.41
C HIS A 160 -16.10 19.07 9.38
N THR A 161 -17.37 19.45 9.58
CA THR A 161 -17.80 20.86 9.56
C THR A 161 -18.39 21.25 10.91
N THR A 162 -18.74 22.50 11.03
CA THR A 162 -19.59 22.97 12.12
C THR A 162 -20.82 23.60 11.48
N GLN A 163 -21.99 23.22 11.94
CA GLN A 163 -23.24 23.76 11.40
C GLN A 163 -23.21 25.28 11.32
N TYR A 164 -23.60 25.83 10.16
CA TYR A 164 -23.57 27.26 9.79
C TYR A 164 -22.17 27.88 9.65
N VAL A 165 -21.09 27.10 9.84
CA VAL A 165 -19.71 27.51 9.59
C VAL A 165 -19.19 26.71 8.40
N TYR A 166 -18.85 27.38 7.30
CA TYR A 166 -18.46 26.72 6.05
C TYR A 166 -16.95 26.46 5.99
N GLU A 167 -16.38 26.00 7.11
CA GLU A 167 -14.99 25.62 7.23
C GLU A 167 -14.89 24.10 7.34
N HIS A 168 -13.92 23.51 6.63
CA HIS A 168 -13.62 22.09 6.72
C HIS A 168 -12.45 21.88 7.69
N ARG A 169 -12.69 21.09 8.72
CA ARG A 169 -11.65 20.58 9.60
C ARG A 169 -11.20 19.24 9.03
N MET A 170 -10.04 19.26 8.38
CA MET A 170 -9.48 18.08 7.72
C MET A 170 -9.03 17.03 8.75
N GLY A 171 -9.07 15.77 8.30
CA GLY A 171 -8.78 14.60 9.10
C GLY A 171 -10.02 13.98 9.73
N VAL A 172 -9.84 12.79 10.32
CA VAL A 172 -10.88 12.12 11.09
C VAL A 172 -11.22 12.88 12.37
N LYS A 173 -12.43 12.69 12.87
CA LYS A 173 -12.91 13.38 14.07
C LYS A 173 -12.16 12.92 15.33
N PRO A 174 -11.44 13.82 16.03
CA PRO A 174 -10.78 13.46 17.28
C PRO A 174 -11.79 12.94 18.32
N GLY A 175 -11.50 11.80 18.94
CA GLY A 175 -12.40 11.16 19.88
C GLY A 175 -13.67 10.58 19.26
N GLY A 176 -13.77 10.56 17.92
CA GLY A 176 -14.92 10.01 17.19
C GLY A 176 -14.94 8.48 17.11
N ASN A 177 -16.01 7.98 16.50
CA ASN A 177 -16.19 6.55 16.19
C ASN A 177 -15.82 6.30 14.72
N ILE A 178 -14.92 5.35 14.48
CA ILE A 178 -14.49 4.96 13.13
C ILE A 178 -15.05 3.57 12.79
N ALA A 179 -15.64 3.41 11.58
CA ALA A 179 -15.95 2.11 11.02
C ALA A 179 -15.06 1.82 9.79
N LEU A 180 -14.45 0.64 9.77
CA LEU A 180 -13.62 0.15 8.68
C LEU A 180 -14.34 -1.05 8.05
N LEU A 181 -14.94 -0.85 6.86
CA LEU A 181 -15.83 -1.82 6.23
C LEU A 181 -15.10 -2.63 5.13
N ALA A 182 -15.30 -3.96 5.15
CA ALA A 182 -14.59 -4.94 4.31
C ALA A 182 -13.07 -4.83 4.48
N CYS A 183 -12.61 -4.80 5.73
CA CYS A 183 -11.30 -4.28 6.14
C CYS A 183 -10.29 -5.37 6.54
N ALA A 184 -10.61 -6.66 6.43
CA ALA A 184 -9.67 -7.72 6.80
C ALA A 184 -8.63 -8.08 5.70
N GLY A 185 -8.51 -7.24 4.67
CA GLY A 185 -7.46 -7.32 3.65
C GLY A 185 -6.20 -6.52 4.03
N PRO A 186 -5.12 -6.57 3.18
CA PRO A 186 -3.85 -5.92 3.51
C PRO A 186 -3.98 -4.41 3.76
N MET A 187 -4.72 -3.68 2.92
CA MET A 187 -4.90 -2.24 3.13
C MET A 187 -5.69 -1.95 4.42
N GLY A 188 -6.65 -2.82 4.74
CA GLY A 188 -7.39 -2.70 5.99
C GLY A 188 -6.53 -2.98 7.23
N ILE A 189 -5.61 -3.94 7.18
CA ILE A 189 -4.66 -4.21 8.27
C ILE A 189 -3.82 -2.95 8.55
N GLY A 190 -3.27 -2.33 7.51
CA GLY A 190 -2.54 -1.07 7.67
C GLY A 190 -3.41 0.07 8.20
N ALA A 191 -4.69 0.12 7.81
CA ALA A 191 -5.64 1.12 8.30
C ALA A 191 -5.98 0.95 9.77
N ILE A 192 -6.15 -0.28 10.24
CA ILE A 192 -6.37 -0.58 11.65
C ILE A 192 -5.11 -0.22 12.46
N ASP A 193 -3.93 -0.58 11.95
CA ASP A 193 -2.66 -0.23 12.58
C ASP A 193 -2.53 1.30 12.72
N TYR A 194 -2.80 2.06 11.66
CA TYR A 194 -2.79 3.51 11.69
C TYR A 194 -3.85 4.10 12.64
N ALA A 195 -5.07 3.55 12.66
CA ALA A 195 -6.12 3.98 13.58
C ALA A 195 -5.71 3.86 15.05
N ILE A 196 -4.95 2.81 15.39
CA ILE A 196 -4.49 2.54 16.77
C ILE A 196 -3.21 3.32 17.09
N ASN A 197 -2.27 3.37 16.13
CA ASN A 197 -0.88 3.75 16.38
C ASN A 197 -0.46 5.07 15.71
N GLY A 198 -1.26 5.60 14.77
CA GLY A 198 -0.95 6.82 14.00
C GLY A 198 -1.16 8.15 14.76
N GLY A 199 -1.61 8.11 16.02
CA GLY A 199 -1.77 9.32 16.84
C GLY A 199 -3.10 10.07 16.64
N ILE A 200 -4.05 9.52 15.86
CA ILE A 200 -5.36 10.15 15.57
C ILE A 200 -6.37 10.03 16.73
N GLN A 201 -6.16 9.12 17.66
CA GLN A 201 -6.91 8.94 18.92
C GLN A 201 -8.44 8.89 18.77
N PRO A 202 -9.02 7.97 18.01
CA PRO A 202 -10.46 7.75 18.03
C PRO A 202 -10.90 7.16 19.38
N SER A 203 -12.17 7.34 19.77
CA SER A 203 -12.70 6.64 20.94
C SER A 203 -12.96 5.18 20.65
N ARG A 204 -13.44 4.88 19.43
CA ARG A 204 -13.79 3.51 19.01
C ARG A 204 -13.40 3.28 17.56
N VAL A 205 -12.91 2.07 17.28
CA VAL A 205 -12.69 1.54 15.93
C VAL A 205 -13.44 0.24 15.77
N VAL A 206 -14.35 0.16 14.81
CA VAL A 206 -15.11 -1.05 14.47
C VAL A 206 -14.63 -1.58 13.13
N VAL A 207 -14.07 -2.78 13.16
CA VAL A 207 -13.54 -3.49 11.99
C VAL A 207 -14.57 -4.50 11.52
N VAL A 208 -15.04 -4.37 10.29
CA VAL A 208 -16.12 -5.19 9.73
C VAL A 208 -15.62 -5.97 8.52
N ASP A 209 -15.86 -7.27 8.51
CA ASP A 209 -15.65 -8.14 7.35
C ASP A 209 -16.63 -9.33 7.38
N ILE A 210 -16.71 -10.07 6.28
CA ILE A 210 -17.50 -11.30 6.17
C ILE A 210 -16.64 -12.56 6.23
N ASP A 211 -15.31 -12.44 6.15
CA ASP A 211 -14.37 -13.54 6.19
C ASP A 211 -13.84 -13.76 7.60
N GLU A 212 -14.37 -14.78 8.27
CA GLU A 212 -14.00 -15.13 9.64
C GLU A 212 -12.51 -15.46 9.81
N LYS A 213 -11.90 -16.13 8.81
CA LYS A 213 -10.48 -16.50 8.88
C LYS A 213 -9.57 -15.28 8.79
N ARG A 214 -9.91 -14.34 7.91
CA ARG A 214 -9.19 -13.07 7.80
C ARG A 214 -9.35 -12.24 9.07
N LEU A 215 -10.56 -12.10 9.59
CA LEU A 215 -10.80 -11.40 10.86
C LEU A 215 -9.99 -12.00 12.01
N ALA A 216 -10.00 -13.33 12.16
CA ALA A 216 -9.23 -14.02 13.19
C ALA A 216 -7.71 -13.79 13.05
N GLN A 217 -7.21 -13.68 11.82
CA GLN A 217 -5.80 -13.36 11.58
C GLN A 217 -5.48 -11.90 11.95
N VAL A 218 -6.33 -10.96 11.58
CA VAL A 218 -6.16 -9.54 11.92
C VAL A 218 -6.21 -9.34 13.45
N GLN A 219 -7.11 -10.01 14.15
CA GLN A 219 -7.19 -9.97 15.62
C GLN A 219 -5.90 -10.45 16.30
N LYS A 220 -5.17 -11.40 15.70
CA LYS A 220 -3.88 -11.85 16.24
C LYS A 220 -2.78 -10.81 16.04
N LEU A 221 -2.81 -10.07 14.93
CA LEU A 221 -1.83 -9.04 14.61
C LEU A 221 -2.08 -7.75 15.42
N LEU A 222 -3.34 -7.39 15.57
CA LEU A 222 -3.81 -6.15 16.20
C LEU A 222 -4.88 -6.50 17.25
N PRO A 223 -4.48 -7.07 18.40
CA PRO A 223 -5.42 -7.48 19.45
C PRO A 223 -6.09 -6.29 20.12
N VAL A 224 -7.30 -6.51 20.63
CA VAL A 224 -8.09 -5.45 21.30
C VAL A 224 -7.38 -4.85 22.51
N GLU A 225 -6.55 -5.63 23.17
CA GLU A 225 -5.74 -5.20 24.33
C GLU A 225 -4.71 -4.14 23.93
N LEU A 226 -4.15 -4.22 22.72
CA LEU A 226 -3.24 -3.19 22.19
C LEU A 226 -3.96 -1.86 22.06
N ALA A 227 -5.13 -1.83 21.45
CA ALA A 227 -5.95 -0.63 21.32
C ALA A 227 -6.40 -0.08 22.68
N ALA A 228 -6.85 -0.98 23.57
CA ALA A 228 -7.26 -0.61 24.94
C ALA A 228 -6.13 0.03 25.75
N SER A 229 -4.88 -0.40 25.57
CA SER A 229 -3.71 0.23 26.20
C SER A 229 -3.49 1.70 25.80
N LYS A 230 -4.11 2.12 24.69
CA LYS A 230 -4.09 3.48 24.14
C LYS A 230 -5.40 4.24 24.36
N GLY A 231 -6.34 3.65 25.10
CA GLY A 231 -7.65 4.24 25.38
C GLY A 231 -8.63 4.14 24.22
N ILE A 232 -8.40 3.23 23.27
CA ILE A 232 -9.25 3.02 22.09
C ILE A 232 -10.03 1.72 22.27
N GLU A 233 -11.35 1.77 22.08
CA GLU A 233 -12.19 0.57 22.02
C GLU A 233 -12.15 -0.01 20.61
N LEU A 234 -11.49 -1.16 20.43
CA LEU A 234 -11.41 -1.88 19.17
C LEU A 234 -12.39 -3.04 19.16
N VAL A 235 -13.25 -3.09 18.14
CA VAL A 235 -14.28 -4.14 18.01
C VAL A 235 -14.17 -4.78 16.62
N TYR A 236 -14.13 -6.11 16.58
CA TYR A 236 -14.16 -6.88 15.34
C TYR A 236 -15.53 -7.52 15.14
N VAL A 237 -16.10 -7.33 13.97
CA VAL A 237 -17.46 -7.79 13.66
C VAL A 237 -17.47 -8.58 12.36
N ASN A 238 -17.97 -9.83 12.44
CA ASN A 238 -18.31 -10.62 11.27
C ASN A 238 -19.79 -10.43 10.95
N THR A 239 -20.08 -9.76 9.81
CA THR A 239 -21.48 -9.50 9.41
C THR A 239 -22.08 -10.59 8.52
N LYS A 240 -21.34 -11.66 8.23
CA LYS A 240 -21.81 -12.77 7.40
C LYS A 240 -23.05 -13.43 7.99
N GLY A 241 -24.13 -13.41 7.22
CA GLY A 241 -25.40 -14.05 7.63
C GLY A 241 -26.21 -13.31 8.69
N MET A 242 -25.83 -12.08 9.05
CA MET A 242 -26.66 -11.22 9.90
C MET A 242 -27.91 -10.76 9.16
N SER A 243 -29.06 -10.78 9.81
CA SER A 243 -30.32 -10.28 9.24
C SER A 243 -30.35 -8.76 9.12
N ASP A 244 -29.75 -8.06 10.07
CA ASP A 244 -29.67 -6.60 10.12
C ASP A 244 -28.29 -6.16 10.65
N PRO A 245 -27.27 -6.11 9.79
CA PRO A 245 -25.95 -5.66 10.17
C PRO A 245 -25.91 -4.17 10.50
N VAL A 246 -26.75 -3.34 9.89
CA VAL A 246 -26.82 -1.89 10.14
C VAL A 246 -27.26 -1.61 11.57
N GLN A 247 -28.40 -2.20 12.00
CA GLN A 247 -28.91 -2.02 13.36
C GLN A 247 -27.89 -2.49 14.40
N MET A 248 -27.24 -3.63 14.15
CA MET A 248 -26.23 -4.16 15.06
C MET A 248 -25.03 -3.22 15.18
N LEU A 249 -24.49 -2.74 14.06
CA LEU A 249 -23.35 -1.82 14.05
C LEU A 249 -23.70 -0.46 14.68
N ARG A 250 -24.86 0.11 14.41
CA ARG A 250 -25.34 1.34 15.05
C ARG A 250 -25.46 1.20 16.57
N SER A 251 -25.91 0.04 17.05
CA SER A 251 -26.05 -0.21 18.50
C SER A 251 -24.71 -0.07 19.26
N LEU A 252 -23.57 -0.32 18.57
CA LEU A 252 -22.25 -0.12 19.17
C LEU A 252 -21.93 1.35 19.49
N THR A 253 -22.63 2.28 18.87
CA THR A 253 -22.46 3.73 19.07
C THR A 253 -23.64 4.37 19.79
N GLY A 254 -24.52 3.56 20.42
CA GLY A 254 -25.77 4.05 21.00
C GLY A 254 -26.69 4.70 19.98
N ASP A 255 -26.73 4.17 18.78
CA ASP A 255 -27.50 4.61 17.60
C ASP A 255 -27.07 5.97 17.01
N ALA A 256 -26.00 6.58 17.51
CA ALA A 256 -25.48 7.84 16.95
C ALA A 256 -24.87 7.68 15.55
N GLY A 257 -24.39 6.48 15.21
CA GLY A 257 -23.65 6.21 13.98
C GLY A 257 -22.14 6.46 14.12
N PHE A 258 -21.44 6.43 12.97
CA PHE A 258 -19.98 6.59 12.92
C PHE A 258 -19.60 7.95 12.34
N ASP A 259 -18.65 8.61 12.98
CA ASP A 259 -18.15 9.89 12.53
C ASP A 259 -17.32 9.75 11.25
N ASP A 260 -16.53 8.67 11.15
CA ASP A 260 -15.69 8.37 9.99
C ASP A 260 -15.90 6.91 9.54
N ILE A 261 -16.16 6.73 8.25
CA ILE A 261 -16.34 5.40 7.67
C ILE A 261 -15.41 5.23 6.47
N PHE A 262 -14.63 4.14 6.43
CA PHE A 262 -13.78 3.79 5.31
C PHE A 262 -14.26 2.50 4.65
N VAL A 263 -14.41 2.53 3.33
CA VAL A 263 -14.90 1.39 2.53
C VAL A 263 -13.76 0.80 1.71
N TYR A 264 -13.36 -0.44 2.01
CA TYR A 264 -12.23 -1.13 1.38
C TYR A 264 -12.61 -2.08 0.24
N ALA A 265 -13.89 -2.26 -0.03
CA ALA A 265 -14.38 -3.09 -1.16
C ALA A 265 -15.34 -2.32 -2.05
N ALA A 266 -15.14 -2.38 -3.38
CA ALA A 266 -16.05 -1.80 -4.35
C ALA A 266 -17.29 -2.71 -4.55
N VAL A 267 -18.11 -2.83 -3.50
CA VAL A 267 -19.33 -3.63 -3.45
C VAL A 267 -20.51 -2.71 -3.09
N PRO A 268 -21.56 -2.60 -3.94
CA PRO A 268 -22.68 -1.69 -3.71
C PRO A 268 -23.30 -1.80 -2.32
N ALA A 269 -23.59 -3.01 -1.86
CA ALA A 269 -24.20 -3.24 -0.54
C ALA A 269 -23.32 -2.76 0.64
N VAL A 270 -21.99 -2.74 0.50
CA VAL A 270 -21.09 -2.20 1.52
C VAL A 270 -21.15 -0.68 1.56
N VAL A 271 -21.27 -0.02 0.39
CA VAL A 271 -21.41 1.44 0.30
C VAL A 271 -22.79 1.89 0.81
N GLU A 272 -23.85 1.16 0.46
CA GLU A 272 -25.20 1.43 1.01
C GLU A 272 -25.23 1.28 2.53
N MET A 273 -24.63 0.23 3.05
CA MET A 273 -24.48 0.05 4.51
C MET A 273 -23.69 1.20 5.15
N ALA A 274 -22.62 1.67 4.48
CA ALA A 274 -21.82 2.79 4.99
C ALA A 274 -22.65 4.08 5.08
N ASP A 275 -23.48 4.38 4.07
CA ASP A 275 -24.38 5.54 4.10
C ASP A 275 -25.36 5.49 5.28
N GLU A 276 -25.94 4.31 5.55
CA GLU A 276 -26.89 4.12 6.66
C GLU A 276 -26.21 4.18 8.05
N LEU A 277 -24.90 3.97 8.12
CA LEU A 277 -24.09 3.99 9.35
C LEU A 277 -23.56 5.38 9.73
N LEU A 278 -23.60 6.38 8.82
CA LEU A 278 -23.06 7.71 9.10
C LEU A 278 -23.79 8.40 10.26
N ALA A 279 -23.00 9.04 11.11
CA ALA A 279 -23.45 9.97 12.14
C ALA A 279 -23.79 11.34 11.53
N GLU A 280 -24.32 12.26 12.33
CA GLU A 280 -24.40 13.68 11.96
C GLU A 280 -22.99 14.22 11.71
N ASP A 281 -22.81 14.97 10.60
CA ASP A 281 -21.51 15.46 10.10
C ASP A 281 -20.52 14.32 9.78
N GLY A 282 -21.04 13.09 9.57
CA GLY A 282 -20.22 11.90 9.30
C GLY A 282 -19.60 11.92 7.91
N CYS A 283 -18.37 11.44 7.79
CA CYS A 283 -17.62 11.39 6.54
C CYS A 283 -17.38 9.95 6.07
N LEU A 284 -17.85 9.61 4.86
CA LEU A 284 -17.58 8.35 4.19
C LEU A 284 -16.40 8.52 3.24
N ASN A 285 -15.31 7.79 3.47
CA ASN A 285 -14.20 7.67 2.54
C ASN A 285 -14.35 6.41 1.69
N PHE A 286 -14.57 6.57 0.40
CA PHE A 286 -14.57 5.48 -0.55
C PHE A 286 -13.13 5.18 -0.99
N PHE A 287 -12.44 4.37 -0.20
CA PHE A 287 -11.04 3.97 -0.43
C PHE A 287 -10.88 2.95 -1.56
N ALA A 288 -11.89 2.10 -1.75
CA ALA A 288 -11.86 1.06 -2.77
C ALA A 288 -11.77 1.63 -4.19
N GLY A 289 -10.90 1.05 -5.03
CA GLY A 289 -10.78 1.43 -6.43
C GLY A 289 -11.60 0.52 -7.35
N PRO A 290 -12.80 0.89 -7.83
CA PRO A 290 -13.57 0.07 -8.77
C PRO A 290 -12.86 -0.06 -10.12
N THR A 291 -13.03 -1.20 -10.78
CA THR A 291 -12.59 -1.41 -12.16
C THR A 291 -13.62 -0.93 -13.17
N ASP A 292 -14.89 -0.98 -12.81
CA ASP A 292 -15.99 -0.49 -13.65
C ASP A 292 -16.16 1.03 -13.49
N LYS A 293 -15.99 1.76 -14.60
CA LYS A 293 -16.22 3.21 -14.66
C LYS A 293 -17.68 3.61 -14.40
N ASN A 294 -18.61 2.67 -14.51
CA ASN A 294 -20.03 2.87 -14.25
C ASN A 294 -20.48 2.40 -12.87
N PHE A 295 -19.54 2.12 -11.95
CA PHE A 295 -19.87 1.77 -10.58
C PHE A 295 -20.72 2.88 -9.95
N LYS A 296 -21.97 2.57 -9.61
CA LYS A 296 -22.96 3.51 -9.05
C LYS A 296 -23.68 2.84 -7.90
N VAL A 297 -23.99 3.63 -6.87
CA VAL A 297 -24.70 3.18 -5.67
C VAL A 297 -25.73 4.25 -5.30
N PRO A 298 -26.96 3.89 -4.87
CA PRO A 298 -27.88 4.80 -4.22
C PRO A 298 -27.24 5.44 -2.97
N PHE A 299 -27.57 6.69 -2.72
CA PHE A 299 -27.11 7.43 -1.53
C PHE A 299 -28.25 8.25 -0.94
N ASN A 300 -28.34 8.34 0.38
CA ASN A 300 -29.45 9.01 1.05
C ASN A 300 -29.21 10.54 1.15
N PHE A 301 -29.70 11.27 0.16
CA PHE A 301 -29.58 12.73 0.12
C PHE A 301 -30.37 13.46 1.20
N TYR A 302 -31.31 12.80 1.90
CA TYR A 302 -31.93 13.38 3.09
C TYR A 302 -30.85 13.57 4.19
N ASN A 303 -30.00 12.59 4.42
CA ASN A 303 -28.90 12.68 5.38
C ASN A 303 -27.86 13.72 4.95
N VAL A 304 -27.54 13.82 3.66
CA VAL A 304 -26.66 14.89 3.16
C VAL A 304 -27.22 16.28 3.49
N HIS A 305 -28.53 16.48 3.34
CA HIS A 305 -29.15 17.78 3.58
C HIS A 305 -29.35 18.09 5.06
N TYR A 306 -29.86 17.15 5.84
CA TYR A 306 -30.27 17.40 7.21
C TYR A 306 -29.22 17.02 8.26
N ASN A 307 -28.38 16.04 7.96
CA ASN A 307 -27.35 15.55 8.87
C ASN A 307 -25.93 15.92 8.42
N SER A 308 -25.81 16.73 7.36
CA SER A 308 -24.52 17.21 6.82
C SER A 308 -23.50 16.08 6.54
N THR A 309 -23.98 14.93 6.07
CA THR A 309 -23.06 13.81 5.77
C THR A 309 -22.21 14.09 4.53
N HIS A 310 -20.98 13.58 4.50
CA HIS A 310 -20.00 13.85 3.46
C HIS A 310 -19.54 12.55 2.79
N VAL A 311 -19.13 12.65 1.51
CA VAL A 311 -18.48 11.56 0.77
C VAL A 311 -17.21 12.09 0.16
N VAL A 312 -16.10 11.40 0.45
CA VAL A 312 -14.79 11.66 -0.15
C VAL A 312 -14.24 10.40 -0.77
N GLY A 313 -13.24 10.53 -1.63
CA GLY A 313 -12.50 9.42 -2.21
C GLY A 313 -11.04 9.80 -2.40
N THR A 314 -10.15 8.85 -2.20
CA THR A 314 -8.72 9.06 -2.34
C THR A 314 -8.12 8.03 -3.31
N SER A 315 -7.10 8.45 -4.06
CA SER A 315 -6.34 7.57 -4.96
C SER A 315 -4.86 7.95 -4.88
N GLY A 316 -4.13 7.23 -4.06
CA GLY A 316 -2.76 7.58 -3.65
C GLY A 316 -2.76 8.45 -2.39
N GLY A 317 -1.59 8.90 -2.00
CA GLY A 317 -1.36 9.86 -0.91
C GLY A 317 -0.40 10.94 -1.36
N SER A 318 -0.22 11.99 -0.55
CA SER A 318 0.75 13.06 -0.79
C SER A 318 2.17 12.64 -0.42
N THR A 319 3.14 13.45 -0.81
CA THR A 319 4.53 13.28 -0.35
C THR A 319 4.66 13.42 1.18
N ASP A 320 3.82 14.24 1.81
CA ASP A 320 3.86 14.41 3.27
C ASP A 320 3.24 13.20 3.99
N ASP A 321 2.18 12.59 3.45
CA ASP A 321 1.66 11.32 3.96
C ASP A 321 2.71 10.20 3.88
N MET A 322 3.55 10.20 2.83
CA MET A 322 4.63 9.23 2.71
C MET A 322 5.77 9.48 3.70
N LYS A 323 6.12 10.73 3.94
CA LYS A 323 7.10 11.08 5.01
C LYS A 323 6.60 10.64 6.38
N GLU A 324 5.32 10.81 6.66
CA GLU A 324 4.69 10.33 7.88
C GLU A 324 4.75 8.81 7.98
N ALA A 325 4.39 8.08 6.91
CA ALA A 325 4.49 6.62 6.86
C ALA A 325 5.92 6.13 7.17
N ILE A 326 6.93 6.76 6.56
CA ILE A 326 8.35 6.46 6.80
C ILE A 326 8.73 6.74 8.26
N ALA A 327 8.35 7.89 8.80
CA ALA A 327 8.70 8.29 10.16
C ALA A 327 8.07 7.37 11.22
N LEU A 328 6.79 7.07 11.09
CA LEU A 328 6.08 6.18 12.02
C LEU A 328 6.57 4.73 11.94
N SER A 329 6.95 4.27 10.75
CA SER A 329 7.55 2.94 10.58
C SER A 329 8.97 2.87 11.15
N ALA A 330 9.77 3.94 10.99
CA ALA A 330 11.13 4.01 11.53
C ALA A 330 11.18 3.98 13.07
N THR A 331 10.15 4.51 13.72
CA THR A 331 10.02 4.47 15.20
C THR A 331 9.40 3.17 15.71
N GLY A 332 8.95 2.28 14.80
CA GLY A 332 8.22 1.06 15.16
C GLY A 332 6.77 1.32 15.63
N GLN A 333 6.27 2.53 15.47
CA GLN A 333 4.87 2.85 15.75
C GLN A 333 3.93 2.14 14.79
N LEU A 334 4.25 2.13 13.50
CA LEU A 334 3.54 1.34 12.48
C LEU A 334 4.35 0.10 12.10
N GLN A 335 3.63 -0.97 11.79
CA GLN A 335 4.20 -2.26 11.38
C GLN A 335 3.71 -2.66 9.98
N PRO A 336 4.20 -2.02 8.90
CA PRO A 336 3.73 -2.31 7.55
C PRO A 336 3.87 -3.79 7.15
N SER A 337 4.81 -4.51 7.76
CA SER A 337 5.02 -5.95 7.55
C SER A 337 3.81 -6.82 7.88
N PHE A 338 2.87 -6.33 8.70
CA PHE A 338 1.61 -7.03 8.96
C PHE A 338 0.79 -7.27 7.68
N MET A 339 1.00 -6.43 6.67
CA MET A 339 0.36 -6.60 5.36
C MET A 339 0.97 -7.72 4.52
N VAL A 340 2.21 -8.16 4.80
CA VAL A 340 2.99 -9.09 3.95
C VAL A 340 2.67 -10.53 4.26
N THR A 341 2.40 -11.33 3.23
CA THR A 341 2.19 -12.78 3.38
C THR A 341 3.05 -13.62 2.46
N HIS A 342 3.63 -13.03 1.42
CA HIS A 342 4.46 -13.75 0.45
C HIS A 342 5.73 -12.96 0.14
N ILE A 343 6.80 -13.71 -0.10
CA ILE A 343 8.10 -13.19 -0.53
C ILE A 343 8.47 -13.85 -1.86
N GLY A 344 9.02 -13.06 -2.80
CA GLY A 344 9.48 -13.57 -4.09
C GLY A 344 10.62 -12.76 -4.67
N GLY A 345 11.22 -13.28 -5.74
CA GLY A 345 12.18 -12.56 -6.57
C GLY A 345 11.54 -11.94 -7.81
N LEU A 346 12.30 -11.13 -8.55
CA LEU A 346 11.84 -10.46 -9.77
C LEU A 346 11.27 -11.44 -10.82
N ASP A 347 11.83 -12.66 -10.88
CA ASP A 347 11.39 -13.70 -11.83
C ASP A 347 9.94 -14.15 -11.63
N ALA A 348 9.43 -14.01 -10.41
CA ALA A 348 8.05 -14.38 -10.09
C ALA A 348 7.02 -13.29 -10.46
N VAL A 349 7.45 -12.06 -10.81
CA VAL A 349 6.55 -10.92 -11.01
C VAL A 349 5.53 -11.13 -12.12
N PRO A 350 5.89 -11.61 -13.34
CA PRO A 350 4.89 -11.75 -14.40
C PRO A 350 3.71 -12.64 -14.01
N GLU A 351 3.99 -13.83 -13.46
CA GLU A 351 2.96 -14.76 -13.01
C GLU A 351 2.18 -14.18 -11.81
N THR A 352 2.88 -13.57 -10.85
CA THR A 352 2.25 -12.95 -9.67
C THR A 352 1.30 -11.84 -10.07
N VAL A 353 1.70 -10.93 -10.98
CA VAL A 353 0.86 -9.82 -11.42
C VAL A 353 -0.37 -10.33 -12.17
N LEU A 354 -0.22 -11.29 -13.08
CA LEU A 354 -1.33 -11.79 -13.90
C LEU A 354 -2.37 -12.57 -13.09
N ASN A 355 -1.96 -13.24 -12.02
CA ASN A 355 -2.82 -14.08 -11.18
C ASN A 355 -3.10 -13.48 -9.79
N LEU A 356 -2.77 -12.20 -9.56
CA LEU A 356 -2.80 -11.59 -8.24
C LEU A 356 -4.14 -11.76 -7.47
N PRO A 357 -5.32 -11.63 -8.10
CA PRO A 357 -6.60 -11.84 -7.41
C PRO A 357 -6.81 -13.26 -6.89
N ASP A 358 -6.17 -14.26 -7.51
CA ASP A 358 -6.31 -15.68 -7.19
C ASP A 358 -5.27 -16.14 -6.14
N ILE A 359 -4.26 -15.31 -5.85
CA ILE A 359 -3.24 -15.60 -4.83
C ILE A 359 -3.74 -15.12 -3.46
N PRO A 360 -4.09 -16.01 -2.53
CA PRO A 360 -4.65 -15.62 -1.24
C PRO A 360 -3.67 -14.80 -0.39
N GLY A 361 -4.20 -14.21 0.67
CA GLY A 361 -3.41 -13.49 1.68
C GLY A 361 -3.21 -12.00 1.37
N GLY A 362 -2.18 -11.42 1.97
CA GLY A 362 -1.84 -10.00 1.92
C GLY A 362 -0.91 -9.62 0.76
N LYS A 363 -0.05 -8.64 1.01
CA LYS A 363 0.95 -8.14 0.05
C LYS A 363 1.97 -9.21 -0.34
N LYS A 364 2.40 -9.15 -1.61
CA LYS A 364 3.45 -9.96 -2.20
C LYS A 364 4.66 -9.07 -2.38
N LEU A 365 5.67 -9.26 -1.54
CA LEU A 365 6.89 -8.46 -1.53
C LEU A 365 7.93 -9.11 -2.46
N ILE A 366 8.47 -8.32 -3.35
CA ILE A 366 9.46 -8.73 -4.35
C ILE A 366 10.81 -8.10 -4.03
N TYR A 367 11.85 -8.92 -4.03
CA TYR A 367 13.24 -8.47 -3.97
C TYR A 367 13.89 -8.64 -5.34
N ASN A 368 14.19 -7.54 -6.01
CA ASN A 368 14.58 -7.55 -7.43
C ASN A 368 15.94 -8.19 -7.71
N GLY A 369 16.84 -8.19 -6.74
CA GLY A 369 18.14 -8.88 -6.81
C GLY A 369 18.11 -10.35 -6.41
N VAL A 370 16.93 -10.91 -6.10
CA VAL A 370 16.76 -12.28 -5.61
C VAL A 370 16.12 -13.16 -6.69
N THR A 371 16.63 -14.37 -6.85
CA THR A 371 16.02 -15.41 -7.70
C THR A 371 15.29 -16.42 -6.81
N MET A 372 13.99 -16.26 -6.68
CA MET A 372 13.16 -17.09 -5.80
C MET A 372 11.71 -17.08 -6.33
N PRO A 373 11.01 -18.24 -6.37
CA PRO A 373 9.59 -18.25 -6.68
C PRO A 373 8.80 -17.52 -5.60
N LEU A 374 7.63 -16.95 -5.95
CA LEU A 374 6.73 -16.41 -4.96
C LEU A 374 6.35 -17.51 -3.96
N THR A 375 6.62 -17.26 -2.70
CA THR A 375 6.45 -18.25 -1.63
C THR A 375 5.72 -17.63 -0.45
N ALA A 376 4.66 -18.29 0.03
CA ALA A 376 3.99 -17.85 1.24
C ALA A 376 4.92 -18.02 2.46
N ILE A 377 4.95 -17.03 3.34
CA ILE A 377 5.74 -17.09 4.59
C ILE A 377 5.32 -18.33 5.42
N ALA A 378 4.03 -18.66 5.40
CA ALA A 378 3.50 -19.85 6.07
C ALA A 378 4.09 -21.19 5.56
N ASP A 379 4.62 -21.22 4.33
CA ASP A 379 5.18 -22.41 3.71
C ASP A 379 6.69 -22.54 3.97
N PHE A 380 7.35 -21.56 4.58
CA PHE A 380 8.79 -21.60 4.79
C PHE A 380 9.24 -22.81 5.60
N ALA A 381 8.53 -23.17 6.65
CA ALA A 381 8.86 -24.33 7.48
C ALA A 381 8.80 -25.65 6.70
N GLU A 382 7.82 -25.80 5.81
CA GLU A 382 7.70 -27.02 4.98
C GLU A 382 8.81 -27.07 3.93
N LYS A 383 9.05 -25.96 3.22
CA LYS A 383 10.14 -25.85 2.24
C LYS A 383 11.52 -26.00 2.88
N GLY A 384 11.67 -25.53 4.11
CA GLY A 384 12.89 -25.64 4.91
C GLY A 384 13.31 -27.07 5.27
N LYS A 385 12.43 -28.06 5.08
CA LYS A 385 12.79 -29.47 5.23
C LYS A 385 13.81 -29.95 4.18
N THR A 386 13.82 -29.32 3.02
CA THR A 386 14.68 -29.69 1.88
C THR A 386 15.60 -28.57 1.42
N ASP A 387 15.31 -27.32 1.76
CA ASP A 387 16.06 -26.15 1.31
C ASP A 387 16.60 -25.35 2.52
N PRO A 388 17.93 -25.24 2.67
CA PRO A 388 18.57 -24.50 3.77
C PRO A 388 18.17 -23.03 3.83
N LEU A 389 17.90 -22.38 2.69
CA LEU A 389 17.44 -20.98 2.65
C LEU A 389 16.13 -20.85 3.41
N PHE A 390 15.12 -21.64 3.07
CA PHE A 390 13.81 -21.59 3.71
C PHE A 390 13.85 -22.07 5.17
N LYS A 391 14.78 -22.98 5.51
CA LYS A 391 14.96 -23.42 6.90
C LYS A 391 15.35 -22.25 7.81
N GLU A 392 16.29 -21.42 7.38
CA GLU A 392 16.71 -20.27 8.17
C GLU A 392 15.68 -19.15 8.12
N LEU A 393 15.06 -18.89 6.97
CA LEU A 393 13.95 -17.92 6.87
C LEU A 393 12.79 -18.29 7.81
N ALA A 394 12.42 -19.59 7.88
CA ALA A 394 11.38 -20.07 8.80
C ALA A 394 11.73 -19.77 10.26
N ARG A 395 12.98 -20.05 10.65
CA ARG A 395 13.47 -19.75 12.01
C ARG A 395 13.39 -18.25 12.34
N LEU A 396 13.82 -17.39 11.40
CA LEU A 396 13.85 -15.95 11.60
C LEU A 396 12.45 -15.33 11.69
N VAL A 397 11.49 -15.79 10.89
CA VAL A 397 10.10 -15.29 10.97
C VAL A 397 9.33 -15.88 12.15
N GLU A 398 9.73 -17.03 12.69
CA GLU A 398 9.15 -17.60 13.92
C GLU A 398 9.37 -16.69 15.13
N GLU A 399 10.51 -16.01 15.20
CA GLU A 399 10.84 -15.03 16.25
C GLU A 399 9.84 -13.85 16.29
N THR A 400 9.16 -13.58 15.18
CA THR A 400 8.13 -12.54 15.03
C THR A 400 6.75 -13.12 14.73
N HIS A 401 6.48 -14.34 15.17
CA HIS A 401 5.17 -15.01 15.01
C HIS A 401 4.69 -15.12 13.56
N GLY A 402 5.61 -15.36 12.62
CA GLY A 402 5.32 -15.50 11.19
C GLY A 402 5.24 -14.18 10.42
N ILE A 403 5.68 -13.07 11.02
CA ILE A 403 5.73 -11.77 10.37
C ILE A 403 7.11 -11.59 9.72
N TRP A 404 7.12 -11.11 8.48
CA TRP A 404 8.36 -10.73 7.79
C TRP A 404 9.07 -9.61 8.55
N ASN A 405 10.36 -9.75 8.75
CA ASN A 405 11.14 -8.85 9.59
C ASN A 405 12.50 -8.52 8.98
N GLU A 406 13.16 -7.52 9.55
CA GLU A 406 14.44 -7.01 9.07
C GLU A 406 15.57 -8.06 9.07
N GLN A 407 15.58 -8.99 10.03
CA GLN A 407 16.62 -10.01 10.12
C GLN A 407 16.46 -11.05 8.99
N ALA A 408 15.22 -11.46 8.72
CA ALA A 408 14.90 -12.36 7.61
C ALA A 408 15.23 -11.71 6.26
N GLU A 409 14.93 -10.41 6.10
CA GLU A 409 15.29 -9.64 4.90
C GLU A 409 16.81 -9.57 4.72
N LYS A 410 17.56 -9.18 5.75
CA LYS A 410 19.04 -9.11 5.70
C LYS A 410 19.65 -10.45 5.34
N TYR A 411 19.15 -11.52 5.94
CA TYR A 411 19.62 -12.86 5.61
C TYR A 411 19.34 -13.19 4.14
N LEU A 412 18.10 -12.98 3.66
CA LEU A 412 17.74 -13.26 2.28
C LEU A 412 18.64 -12.47 1.31
N LEU A 413 18.76 -11.16 1.47
CA LEU A 413 19.54 -10.31 0.58
C LEU A 413 21.03 -10.71 0.56
N ALA A 414 21.59 -11.07 1.71
CA ALA A 414 22.98 -11.53 1.82
C ALA A 414 23.23 -12.86 1.07
N GLN A 415 22.26 -13.79 1.05
CA GLN A 415 22.39 -15.05 0.30
C GLN A 415 22.51 -14.83 -1.22
N PHE A 416 21.98 -13.73 -1.73
CA PHE A 416 22.04 -13.37 -3.15
C PHE A 416 23.05 -12.25 -3.45
N GLY A 417 23.82 -11.79 -2.47
CA GLY A 417 24.84 -10.77 -2.65
C GLY A 417 24.29 -9.40 -3.06
N VAL A 418 23.07 -9.08 -2.61
CA VAL A 418 22.43 -7.79 -2.93
C VAL A 418 23.07 -6.67 -2.11
N ASP A 419 23.61 -5.66 -2.80
CA ASP A 419 24.15 -4.45 -2.16
C ASP A 419 22.99 -3.53 -1.73
N ILE A 420 22.88 -3.31 -0.43
CA ILE A 420 21.85 -2.47 0.19
C ILE A 420 22.32 -1.04 0.48
N GLY A 421 23.48 -0.64 -0.02
CA GLY A 421 24.06 0.68 0.23
C GLY A 421 24.39 0.97 1.70
N GLU A 422 24.87 2.16 1.95
CA GLU A 422 25.15 2.65 3.31
C GLU A 422 24.03 3.56 3.80
N ALA A 423 23.74 3.53 5.10
CA ALA A 423 22.87 4.54 5.72
C ALA A 423 23.66 5.86 5.73
N VAL A 424 23.34 6.76 4.83
CA VAL A 424 23.89 8.13 4.86
C VAL A 424 23.22 8.87 6.00
N GLN A 425 24.03 9.31 6.96
CA GLN A 425 23.62 10.13 8.11
C GLN A 425 23.17 11.52 7.66
#